data_595fdd9d940aee7b3b1c77284ee5fa55
#
_entry.id   595fdd9d940aee7b3b1c77284ee5fa55
#
_cell.length_a   1.000
_cell.length_b   1.000
_cell.length_c   1.000
_cell.angle_alpha   90.00
_cell.angle_beta   90.00
_cell.angle_gamma   90.00
#
_symmetry.space_group_name_H-M   'P 1'
#
loop_
_entity.id
_entity.type
_entity.pdbx_description
1 polymer ?
#
loop_
_entity_poly.entity_id
_entity_poly.type
_entity_poly.pdbx_seq_one_letter_code
_entity_poly.pdbx_strand_id
1 'polypeptide(L)'
;MTGPFTVCKHDDGDGGVRIMVSGEIDHDVSEALSLILINAAEQNTVRHLVVDLGTTTFMDAAGVRSLLTGRQVALRHGRHFTVANARDNVRAALLAAGVAGMLSLDQGAVTA
;
A
#
# COMPACT_ATOMS: atom_id res chain seq x y z
N MET A 1 9.17 -20.47 -3.27
CA MET A 1 8.13 -20.27 -2.29
C MET A 1 8.20 -18.88 -1.73
N THR A 2 7.11 -18.18 -1.69
CA THR A 2 7.12 -16.85 -1.15
C THR A 2 6.92 -16.91 0.35
N GLY A 3 7.37 -15.94 1.08
CA GLY A 3 7.21 -15.91 2.50
C GLY A 3 5.79 -15.59 2.92
N PRO A 4 5.49 -15.69 4.19
CA PRO A 4 4.16 -15.37 4.67
C PRO A 4 3.88 -13.89 4.55
N PHE A 5 2.60 -13.55 4.53
CA PHE A 5 2.19 -12.16 4.54
C PHE A 5 2.56 -11.56 5.89
N THR A 6 3.32 -10.49 5.86
CA THR A 6 3.66 -9.77 7.06
C THR A 6 3.57 -8.28 6.81
N VAL A 7 3.33 -7.52 7.86
CA VAL A 7 3.22 -6.07 7.76
C VAL A 7 4.05 -5.44 8.87
N CYS A 8 4.81 -4.43 8.50
CA CYS A 8 5.64 -3.71 9.45
C CYS A 8 5.32 -2.22 9.31
N LYS A 9 5.07 -1.55 10.42
CA LYS A 9 4.71 -0.15 10.40
C LYS A 9 5.87 0.68 10.94
N HIS A 10 6.20 1.76 10.26
CA HIS A 10 7.22 2.69 10.71
C HIS A 10 6.63 4.09 10.73
N ASP A 11 6.69 4.75 11.88
CA ASP A 11 6.17 6.08 12.06
C ASP A 11 7.36 7.02 12.22
N ASP A 12 7.50 8.03 11.37
CA ASP A 12 8.68 8.88 11.39
C ASP A 12 8.54 10.06 12.35
N GLY A 13 7.42 10.18 13.02
CA GLY A 13 7.23 11.26 13.98
C GLY A 13 6.76 12.58 13.40
N ASP A 14 6.77 12.74 12.09
CA ASP A 14 6.40 13.97 11.43
C ASP A 14 5.08 13.85 10.67
N GLY A 15 4.31 12.87 10.98
CA GLY A 15 3.05 12.62 10.28
C GLY A 15 3.19 11.65 9.13
N GLY A 16 4.37 11.16 8.83
CA GLY A 16 4.59 10.15 7.80
C GLY A 16 4.57 8.77 8.41
N VAL A 17 3.78 7.88 7.84
CA VAL A 17 3.71 6.49 8.28
C VAL A 17 3.95 5.62 7.07
N ARG A 18 4.87 4.67 7.19
CA ARG A 18 5.16 3.72 6.11
C ARG A 18 4.71 2.34 6.57
N ILE A 19 3.88 1.72 5.77
CA ILE A 19 3.41 0.36 5.98
C ILE A 19 4.14 -0.52 4.98
N MET A 20 5.05 -1.36 5.45
CA MET A 20 5.81 -2.25 4.58
C MET A 20 5.12 -3.59 4.56
N VAL A 21 4.74 -4.06 3.39
CA VAL A 21 4.01 -5.31 3.23
C VAL A 21 4.89 -6.32 2.53
N SER A 22 5.01 -7.51 3.08
CA SER A 22 5.82 -8.57 2.49
C SER A 22 4.99 -9.80 2.18
N GLY A 23 5.41 -10.55 1.19
CA GLY A 23 4.76 -11.81 0.84
C GLY A 23 3.69 -11.65 -0.22
N GLU A 24 2.73 -12.54 -0.20
CA GLU A 24 1.67 -12.53 -1.19
C GLU A 24 0.43 -11.85 -0.64
N ILE A 25 -0.15 -10.95 -1.40
CA ILE A 25 -1.38 -10.27 -1.02
C ILE A 25 -2.49 -10.84 -1.90
N ASP A 26 -3.10 -11.91 -1.43
CA ASP A 26 -4.19 -12.56 -2.16
C ASP A 26 -5.50 -12.35 -1.43
N HIS A 27 -6.53 -13.02 -1.92
CA HIS A 27 -7.88 -12.93 -1.35
C HIS A 27 -7.89 -13.23 0.15
N ASP A 28 -7.06 -14.17 0.60
CA ASP A 28 -7.11 -14.58 2.00
C ASP A 28 -6.60 -13.52 2.97
N VAL A 29 -5.69 -12.66 2.54
CA VAL A 29 -5.11 -11.65 3.42
C VAL A 29 -5.57 -10.23 3.09
N SER A 30 -6.35 -10.06 2.03
CA SER A 30 -6.74 -8.73 1.58
C SER A 30 -7.56 -7.98 2.61
N GLU A 31 -8.42 -8.66 3.34
CA GLU A 31 -9.24 -7.98 4.33
C GLU A 31 -8.37 -7.49 5.50
N ALA A 32 -7.41 -8.31 5.93
CA ALA A 32 -6.49 -7.90 6.98
C ALA A 32 -5.69 -6.66 6.55
N LEU A 33 -5.23 -6.64 5.30
CA LEU A 33 -4.50 -5.50 4.79
C LEU A 33 -5.40 -4.26 4.76
N SER A 34 -6.65 -4.40 4.31
CA SER A 34 -7.59 -3.29 4.29
C SER A 34 -7.76 -2.69 5.68
N LEU A 35 -7.94 -3.53 6.68
CA LEU A 35 -8.14 -3.06 8.05
C LEU A 35 -6.90 -2.34 8.59
N ILE A 36 -5.72 -2.84 8.27
CA ILE A 36 -4.47 -2.20 8.70
C ILE A 36 -4.36 -0.81 8.06
N LEU A 37 -4.67 -0.69 6.78
CA LEU A 37 -4.57 0.59 6.07
C LEU A 37 -5.62 1.57 6.57
N ILE A 38 -6.85 1.11 6.80
CA ILE A 38 -7.91 1.94 7.32
C ILE A 38 -7.53 2.47 8.69
N ASN A 39 -7.06 1.60 9.56
CA ASN A 39 -6.68 1.99 10.90
C ASN A 39 -5.57 3.03 10.87
N ALA A 40 -4.56 2.83 10.04
CA ALA A 40 -3.48 3.80 9.91
C ALA A 40 -3.98 5.14 9.37
N ALA A 41 -4.85 5.10 8.37
CA ALA A 41 -5.36 6.32 7.75
C ALA A 41 -6.24 7.13 8.69
N GLU A 42 -6.85 6.49 9.68
CA GLU A 42 -7.73 7.17 10.62
C GLU A 42 -7.01 7.81 11.81
N GLN A 43 -5.72 7.56 11.97
CA GLN A 43 -4.98 8.13 13.10
C GLN A 43 -4.83 9.64 12.91
N ASN A 44 -5.12 10.41 13.94
CA ASN A 44 -5.12 11.85 13.83
C ASN A 44 -3.74 12.43 13.53
N THR A 45 -2.68 11.72 13.87
CA THR A 45 -1.33 12.21 13.68
C THR A 45 -0.76 11.92 12.30
N VAL A 46 -1.47 11.13 11.47
CA VAL A 46 -0.97 10.76 10.17
C VAL A 46 -1.32 11.82 9.15
N ARG A 47 -0.33 12.25 8.36
CA ARG A 47 -0.54 13.18 7.27
C ARG A 47 -0.27 12.52 5.93
N HIS A 48 0.66 11.59 5.89
CA HIS A 48 1.04 10.91 4.65
C HIS A 48 1.22 9.43 4.96
N LEU A 49 0.47 8.60 4.26
CA LEU A 49 0.55 7.15 4.40
C LEU A 49 1.22 6.58 3.16
N VAL A 50 2.33 5.88 3.35
CA VAL A 50 3.05 5.23 2.25
C VAL A 50 2.91 3.73 2.44
N VAL A 51 2.46 3.04 1.40
CA VAL A 51 2.41 1.58 1.42
C VAL A 51 3.56 1.09 0.56
N ASP A 52 4.54 0.45 1.20
CA ASP A 52 5.76 0.01 0.54
C ASP A 52 5.60 -1.45 0.16
N LEU A 53 5.64 -1.73 -1.12
CA LEU A 53 5.46 -3.07 -1.65
C LEU A 53 6.78 -3.69 -2.12
N GLY A 54 7.90 -3.17 -1.66
CA GLY A 54 9.21 -3.63 -2.12
C GLY A 54 9.49 -5.11 -1.87
N THR A 55 8.87 -5.68 -0.84
CA THR A 55 9.04 -7.11 -0.56
C THR A 55 7.72 -7.87 -0.75
N THR A 56 6.74 -7.27 -1.42
CA THR A 56 5.51 -7.96 -1.83
C THR A 56 5.82 -8.71 -3.12
N THR A 57 5.48 -9.99 -3.16
CA THR A 57 5.84 -10.84 -4.29
C THR A 57 4.68 -11.18 -5.20
N PHE A 58 3.46 -10.96 -4.76
CA PHE A 58 2.26 -11.25 -5.56
C PHE A 58 1.10 -10.41 -5.07
N MET A 59 0.24 -9.99 -5.98
CA MET A 59 -0.96 -9.27 -5.64
C MET A 59 -2.04 -9.61 -6.65
N ASP A 60 -3.22 -10.03 -6.17
CA ASP A 60 -4.35 -10.27 -7.04
C ASP A 60 -5.33 -9.10 -6.97
N ALA A 61 -6.48 -9.22 -7.60
CA ALA A 61 -7.47 -8.16 -7.63
C ALA A 61 -7.95 -7.76 -6.24
N ALA A 62 -8.04 -8.71 -5.32
CA ALA A 62 -8.46 -8.39 -3.96
C ALA A 62 -7.41 -7.53 -3.26
N GLY A 63 -6.12 -7.78 -3.52
CA GLY A 63 -5.05 -6.95 -2.99
C GLY A 63 -5.11 -5.54 -3.55
N VAL A 64 -5.40 -5.41 -4.83
CA VAL A 64 -5.55 -4.08 -5.44
C VAL A 64 -6.70 -3.33 -4.77
N ARG A 65 -7.82 -4.02 -4.52
CA ARG A 65 -8.96 -3.37 -3.85
C ARG A 65 -8.63 -2.93 -2.43
N SER A 66 -7.77 -3.67 -1.73
CA SER A 66 -7.34 -3.27 -0.39
C SER A 66 -6.59 -1.94 -0.43
N LEU A 67 -5.72 -1.76 -1.42
CA LEU A 67 -4.99 -0.50 -1.58
C LEU A 67 -5.95 0.64 -1.89
N LEU A 68 -6.94 0.40 -2.75
CA LEU A 68 -7.92 1.43 -3.08
C LEU A 68 -8.77 1.80 -1.87
N THR A 69 -9.12 0.82 -1.04
CA THR A 69 -9.86 1.08 0.19
C THR A 69 -9.05 1.98 1.12
N GLY A 70 -7.78 1.67 1.31
CA GLY A 70 -6.90 2.48 2.15
C GLY A 70 -6.78 3.90 1.63
N ARG A 71 -6.64 4.05 0.31
CA ARG A 71 -6.57 5.37 -0.31
C ARG A 71 -7.85 6.16 -0.06
N GLN A 72 -9.01 5.51 -0.23
CA GLN A 72 -10.27 6.19 -0.08
C GLN A 72 -10.44 6.75 1.33
N VAL A 73 -10.08 5.96 2.34
CA VAL A 73 -10.18 6.40 3.72
C VAL A 73 -9.16 7.51 3.99
N ALA A 74 -7.94 7.38 3.48
CA ALA A 74 -6.92 8.39 3.66
C ALA A 74 -7.39 9.74 3.09
N LEU A 75 -7.93 9.73 1.88
CA LEU A 75 -8.41 10.96 1.26
C LEU A 75 -9.57 11.57 2.04
N ARG A 76 -10.45 10.73 2.57
CA ARG A 76 -11.58 11.24 3.36
C ARG A 76 -11.11 11.98 4.61
N HIS A 77 -9.97 11.60 5.14
CA HIS A 77 -9.40 12.23 6.32
C HIS A 77 -8.35 13.29 5.98
N GLY A 78 -8.23 13.66 4.71
CA GLY A 78 -7.28 14.69 4.29
C GLY A 78 -5.83 14.26 4.30
N ARG A 79 -5.56 12.94 4.22
CA ARG A 79 -4.20 12.43 4.20
C ARG A 79 -3.73 12.22 2.77
N HIS A 80 -2.42 12.25 2.56
CA HIS A 80 -1.84 11.83 1.29
C HIS A 80 -1.61 10.33 1.33
N PHE A 81 -1.70 9.67 0.19
CA PHE A 81 -1.53 8.22 0.10
C PHE A 81 -0.66 7.91 -1.12
N THR A 82 0.40 7.14 -0.91
CA THR A 82 1.32 6.77 -1.98
C THR A 82 1.65 5.29 -1.88
N VAL A 83 1.77 4.61 -3.00
CA VAL A 83 2.24 3.24 -3.06
C VAL A 83 3.67 3.28 -3.59
N ALA A 84 4.61 2.73 -2.85
CA ALA A 84 6.02 2.80 -3.18
C ALA A 84 6.59 1.44 -3.49
N ASN A 85 7.57 1.41 -4.35
CA ASN A 85 8.41 0.24 -4.64
C ASN A 85 7.68 -0.98 -5.20
N ALA A 86 6.54 -0.79 -5.82
CA ALA A 86 5.88 -1.89 -6.50
C ALA A 86 6.75 -2.31 -7.69
N ARG A 87 7.06 -3.59 -7.80
CA ARG A 87 7.95 -4.10 -8.85
C ARG A 87 7.39 -5.33 -9.49
N ASP A 88 7.90 -5.63 -10.67
CA ASP A 88 7.62 -6.90 -11.39
C ASP A 88 6.13 -7.16 -11.52
N ASN A 89 5.67 -8.33 -11.12
CA ASN A 89 4.28 -8.71 -11.30
C ASN A 89 3.32 -7.87 -10.45
N VAL A 90 3.78 -7.34 -9.31
CA VAL A 90 2.94 -6.48 -8.48
C VAL A 90 2.67 -5.16 -9.22
N ARG A 91 3.72 -4.57 -9.78
CA ARG A 91 3.56 -3.34 -10.56
C ARG A 91 2.70 -3.62 -11.80
N ALA A 92 2.93 -4.75 -12.46
CA ALA A 92 2.13 -5.14 -13.61
C ALA A 92 0.66 -5.27 -13.27
N ALA A 93 0.34 -5.83 -12.09
CA ALA A 93 -1.03 -5.98 -11.66
C ALA A 93 -1.70 -4.62 -11.45
N LEU A 94 -0.98 -3.66 -10.87
CA LEU A 94 -1.52 -2.33 -10.65
C LEU A 94 -1.72 -1.58 -11.97
N LEU A 95 -0.79 -1.73 -12.89
CA LEU A 95 -0.92 -1.10 -14.21
C LEU A 95 -2.06 -1.72 -14.99
N ALA A 96 -2.20 -3.05 -14.95
CA ALA A 96 -3.26 -3.74 -15.66
C ALA A 96 -4.64 -3.38 -15.10
N ALA A 97 -4.73 -3.12 -13.82
CA ALA A 97 -6.00 -2.71 -13.22
C ALA A 97 -6.32 -1.24 -13.49
N GLY A 98 -5.39 -0.49 -14.08
CA GLY A 98 -5.64 0.90 -14.42
C GLY A 98 -5.63 1.84 -13.21
N VAL A 99 -5.03 1.43 -12.10
CA VAL A 99 -5.08 2.20 -10.87
C VAL A 99 -3.78 2.90 -10.51
N ALA A 100 -2.76 2.77 -11.33
CA ALA A 100 -1.44 3.32 -10.98
C ALA A 100 -1.50 4.82 -10.70
N GLY A 101 -2.23 5.57 -11.50
CA GLY A 101 -2.36 7.01 -11.27
C GLY A 101 -3.13 7.32 -10.02
N MET A 102 -4.18 6.55 -9.74
CA MET A 102 -4.99 6.78 -8.54
C MET A 102 -4.21 6.52 -7.28
N LEU A 103 -3.30 5.56 -7.32
CA LEU A 103 -2.54 5.20 -6.12
C LEU A 103 -1.28 6.04 -5.95
N SER A 104 -1.05 7.00 -6.83
CA SER A 104 0.16 7.82 -6.81
C SER A 104 1.40 6.94 -6.76
N LEU A 105 1.44 5.98 -7.69
CA LEU A 105 2.49 4.98 -7.71
C LEU A 105 3.85 5.64 -7.84
N ASP A 106 4.70 5.36 -6.88
CA ASP A 106 6.03 5.92 -6.86
C ASP A 106 6.89 5.21 -7.90
N GLN A 107 7.56 5.96 -8.74
CA GLN A 107 8.45 5.40 -9.73
C GLN A 107 9.78 4.99 -9.11
N GLY A 108 9.96 5.27 -7.86
CA GLY A 108 11.12 4.79 -7.14
C GLY A 108 12.39 5.38 -7.67
N ALA A 109 13.16 4.55 -8.21
CA ALA A 109 14.45 4.94 -8.64
C ALA A 109 14.47 6.05 -9.58
N VAL A 110 13.37 6.32 -10.15
CA VAL A 110 13.32 7.34 -11.07
C VAL A 110 13.59 8.59 -10.44
N THR A 111 13.33 8.69 -9.30
CA THR A 111 13.49 9.84 -8.69
C THR A 111 14.81 10.20 -8.79
N ALA A 112 15.32 9.95 -9.27
CA ALA A 112 16.57 10.45 -9.17
C ALA A 112 16.67 11.46 -9.08
#